data_3d2b0ac674ca6478cdbeba2a1c5e16ac
#
_entry.id   3d2b0ac674ca6478cdbeba2a1c5e16ac
#
_cell.length_a   1.000
_cell.length_b   1.000
_cell.length_c   1.000
_cell.angle_alpha   90.00
_cell.angle_beta   90.00
_cell.angle_gamma   90.00
#
_symmetry.space_group_name_H-M   'P 1'
#
loop_
_entity.id
_entity.type
_entity.pdbx_description
1 polymer ?
#
loop_
_entity_poly.entity_id
_entity_poly.type
_entity_poly.pdbx_seq_one_letter_code
_entity_poly.pdbx_strand_id
1 'polypeptide(L)' 'MISAGKERFMSIVNSEHQLPEGLGFRLALDMEAMTNFVKLPQDRKDQLVNYIQGSSTGDEAKNRVTEVVSNLHKGDSFR' A
#
# COMPACT_ATOMS: atom_id res chain seq x y z
N MET A 1 -20.60 21.71 7.36
CA MET A 1 -20.70 20.83 8.27
C MET A 1 -20.62 19.48 7.81
N ILE A 2 -21.44 19.04 7.03
CA ILE A 2 -21.38 17.77 6.51
C ILE A 2 -20.13 17.55 5.75
N SER A 3 -19.73 18.53 4.99
CA SER A 3 -18.52 18.38 4.22
C SER A 3 -17.31 18.28 5.12
N ALA A 4 -17.36 18.89 6.27
CA ALA A 4 -16.26 18.79 7.18
C ALA A 4 -16.07 17.36 7.64
N GLY A 5 -17.14 16.66 7.86
CA GLY A 5 -17.04 15.28 8.25
C GLY A 5 -16.48 14.42 7.16
N LYS A 6 -16.87 14.64 5.93
CA LYS A 6 -16.34 13.91 4.82
C LYS A 6 -14.88 14.20 4.64
N GLU A 7 -14.51 15.43 4.76
CA GLU A 7 -13.14 15.78 4.59
C GLU A 7 -12.27 15.15 5.64
N ARG A 8 -12.75 15.08 6.86
CA ARG A 8 -12.00 14.50 7.91
C ARG A 8 -11.76 13.02 7.65
N PHE A 9 -12.77 12.34 7.16
CA PHE A 9 -12.65 10.95 6.85
C PHE A 9 -11.62 10.73 5.76
N MET A 10 -11.66 11.54 4.72
CA MET A 10 -10.71 11.43 3.63
C MET A 10 -9.30 11.73 4.10
N SER A 11 -9.17 12.69 4.98
CA SER A 11 -7.87 13.02 5.50
C SER A 11 -7.25 11.88 6.26
N ILE A 12 -8.01 11.20 7.04
CA ILE A 12 -7.51 10.06 7.79
C ILE A 12 -7.02 9.00 6.85
N VAL A 13 -7.79 8.71 5.83
CA VAL A 13 -7.42 7.68 4.88
C VAL A 13 -6.17 8.06 4.12
N ASN A 14 -6.06 9.33 3.78
CA ASN A 14 -4.96 9.76 2.94
C ASN A 14 -3.71 10.18 3.67
N SER A 15 -3.83 10.66 4.88
CA SER A 15 -2.68 11.28 5.50
C SER A 15 -1.96 10.43 6.48
N GLU A 16 -2.62 9.55 7.16
CA GLU A 16 -1.95 8.80 8.17
C GLU A 16 -0.95 7.84 7.63
N HIS A 17 -1.34 6.89 6.92
CA HIS A 17 -0.44 5.92 6.38
C HIS A 17 -0.66 5.89 4.91
N GLN A 18 -0.20 6.95 4.27
CA GLN A 18 -0.41 7.08 2.87
C GLN A 18 0.24 5.98 2.10
N LEU A 19 -0.53 5.14 1.50
CA LEU A 19 0.00 4.09 0.65
C LEU A 19 0.10 4.60 -0.78
N PRO A 20 1.07 4.11 -1.55
CA PRO A 20 1.08 4.40 -2.97
C PRO A 20 -0.26 4.00 -3.56
N GLU A 21 -0.77 4.83 -4.42
CA GLU A 21 -2.09 4.65 -4.97
C GLU A 21 -2.30 3.27 -5.55
N GLY A 22 -1.37 2.83 -6.34
CA GLY A 22 -1.48 1.53 -6.95
C GLY A 22 -1.47 0.40 -5.96
N LEU A 23 -0.70 0.54 -4.90
CA LEU A 23 -0.60 -0.50 -3.90
C LEU A 23 -1.93 -0.69 -3.20
N GLY A 24 -2.53 0.39 -2.77
CA GLY A 24 -3.80 0.30 -2.08
C GLY A 24 -4.86 -0.39 -2.92
N PHE A 25 -4.92 -0.01 -4.18
CA PHE A 25 -5.91 -0.58 -5.09
C PHE A 25 -5.67 -2.07 -5.31
N ARG A 26 -4.42 -2.46 -5.51
CA ARG A 26 -4.10 -3.86 -5.76
C ARG A 26 -4.35 -4.72 -4.53
N LEU A 27 -4.07 -4.20 -3.36
CA LEU A 27 -4.35 -4.92 -2.13
C LEU A 27 -5.86 -5.10 -1.93
N ALA A 28 -6.63 -4.13 -2.34
CA ALA A 28 -8.07 -4.23 -2.22
C ALA A 28 -8.64 -5.32 -3.10
N LEU A 29 -7.96 -5.65 -4.19
CA LEU A 29 -8.39 -6.69 -5.10
C LEU A 29 -7.85 -8.07 -4.75
N ASP A 30 -6.92 -8.14 -3.80
CA ASP A 30 -6.28 -9.40 -3.45
C ASP A 30 -6.33 -9.59 -1.95
N MET A 31 -7.33 -10.30 -1.48
CA MET A 31 -7.53 -10.47 -0.05
C MET A 31 -6.38 -11.16 0.63
N GLU A 32 -5.73 -12.09 -0.06
CA GLU A 32 -4.61 -12.79 0.52
C GLU A 32 -3.44 -11.86 0.74
N ALA A 33 -3.14 -11.05 -0.27
CA ALA A 33 -2.07 -10.09 -0.15
C ALA A 33 -2.40 -9.04 0.90
N MET A 34 -3.63 -8.60 0.96
CA MET A 34 -4.07 -7.63 1.95
C MET A 34 -3.90 -8.18 3.36
N THR A 35 -4.34 -9.40 3.58
CA THR A 35 -4.22 -10.04 4.88
C THR A 35 -2.77 -10.15 5.29
N ASN A 36 -1.92 -10.56 4.38
CA ASN A 36 -0.50 -10.70 4.68
C ASN A 36 0.16 -9.35 4.93
N PHE A 37 -0.27 -8.35 4.21
CA PHE A 37 0.25 -7.00 4.40
C PHE A 37 -0.09 -6.49 5.80
N VAL A 38 -1.31 -6.70 6.22
CA VAL A 38 -1.76 -6.21 7.52
C VAL A 38 -1.00 -6.89 8.65
N LYS A 39 -0.57 -8.11 8.45
CA LYS A 39 0.17 -8.84 9.45
C LYS A 39 1.61 -8.36 9.60
N LEU A 40 2.12 -7.62 8.66
CA LEU A 40 3.49 -7.17 8.72
C LEU A 40 3.68 -6.14 9.82
N PRO A 41 4.83 -6.13 10.47
CA PRO A 41 5.13 -5.06 11.41
C PRO A 41 5.27 -3.74 10.66
N GLN A 42 5.16 -2.66 11.36
CA GLN A 42 5.20 -1.34 10.74
C GLN A 42 6.49 -1.10 9.96
N ASP A 43 7.62 -1.56 10.47
CA ASP A 43 8.90 -1.43 9.78
C ASP A 43 8.84 -2.02 8.39
N ARG A 44 8.26 -3.20 8.28
CA ARG A 44 8.20 -3.88 7.01
C ARG A 44 7.23 -3.19 6.07
N LYS A 45 6.12 -2.71 6.59
CA LYS A 45 5.17 -1.95 5.79
C LYS A 45 5.86 -0.70 5.23
N ASP A 46 6.63 -0.03 6.06
CA ASP A 46 7.35 1.17 5.64
C ASP A 46 8.37 0.84 4.58
N GLN A 47 9.05 -0.29 4.69
CA GLN A 47 10.02 -0.71 3.70
C GLN A 47 9.36 -0.94 2.35
N LEU A 48 8.22 -1.57 2.33
CA LEU A 48 7.50 -1.82 1.09
C LEU A 48 7.07 -0.51 0.45
N VAL A 49 6.54 0.38 1.25
CA VAL A 49 6.07 1.66 0.75
C VAL A 49 7.25 2.47 0.20
N ASN A 50 8.35 2.49 0.92
CA ASN A 50 9.54 3.21 0.47
C ASN A 50 10.10 2.63 -0.82
N TYR A 51 10.06 1.33 -0.94
CA TYR A 51 10.54 0.67 -2.14
C TYR A 51 9.74 1.14 -3.37
N ILE A 52 8.43 1.19 -3.23
CA ILE A 52 7.58 1.61 -4.33
C ILE A 52 7.74 3.10 -4.59
N GLN A 53 7.80 3.90 -3.54
CA GLN A 53 7.92 5.34 -3.68
C GLN A 53 9.27 5.77 -4.23
N GLY A 54 10.26 4.92 -4.14
CA GLY A 54 11.57 5.19 -4.69
C GLY A 54 11.65 5.03 -6.18
N SER A 55 10.54 4.69 -6.84
CA SER A 55 10.52 4.52 -8.28
C SER A 55 10.76 5.84 -8.99
N SER A 56 11.43 5.77 -10.13
CA SER A 56 11.73 6.96 -10.91
C SER A 56 10.59 7.34 -11.85
N THR A 57 9.84 6.37 -12.28
CA THR A 57 8.76 6.60 -13.25
C THR A 57 7.50 5.92 -12.78
N GLY A 58 6.38 6.28 -13.37
CA GLY A 58 5.11 5.63 -13.06
C GLY A 58 5.10 4.16 -13.44
N ASP A 59 5.76 3.81 -14.53
CA ASP A 59 5.83 2.42 -14.96
C ASP A 59 6.64 1.59 -13.97
N GLU A 60 7.72 2.13 -13.47
CA GLU A 60 8.52 1.45 -12.50
C GLU A 60 7.74 1.26 -11.21
N ALA A 61 7.00 2.27 -10.79
CA ALA A 61 6.18 2.17 -9.60
C ALA A 61 5.15 1.06 -9.75
N LYS A 62 4.54 0.97 -10.92
CA LYS A 62 3.56 -0.04 -11.18
C LYS A 62 4.17 -1.43 -11.12
N ASN A 63 5.36 -1.59 -11.67
CA ASN A 63 6.05 -2.85 -11.64
C ASN A 63 6.40 -3.25 -10.22
N ARG A 64 6.83 -2.30 -9.41
CA ARG A 64 7.17 -2.58 -8.02
C ARG A 64 5.96 -2.94 -7.20
N VAL A 65 4.82 -2.30 -7.47
CA VAL A 65 3.57 -2.64 -6.80
C VAL A 65 3.20 -4.08 -7.14
N THR A 66 3.30 -4.46 -8.41
CA THR A 66 2.97 -5.81 -8.83
C THR A 66 3.87 -6.82 -8.12
N GLU A 67 5.14 -6.52 -8.03
CA GLU A 67 6.10 -7.38 -7.38
C GLU A 67 5.76 -7.57 -5.90
N VAL A 68 5.49 -6.47 -5.22
CA VAL A 68 5.19 -6.50 -3.80
C VAL A 68 3.90 -7.29 -3.54
N VAL A 69 2.88 -7.01 -4.31
CA VAL A 69 1.59 -7.69 -4.12
C VAL A 69 1.74 -9.18 -4.42
N SER A 70 2.50 -9.53 -5.43
CA SER A 70 2.73 -10.92 -5.77
C SER A 70 3.42 -11.66 -4.63
N ASN A 71 4.43 -11.04 -4.05
CA ASN A 71 5.14 -11.65 -2.92
C ASN A 71 4.24 -11.78 -1.70
N LEU A 72 3.42 -10.79 -1.45
CA LEU A 72 2.49 -10.85 -0.34
C LEU A 72 1.46 -11.94 -0.56
N HIS A 73 1.01 -12.10 -1.79
CA HIS A 73 0.02 -13.12 -2.10
C HIS A 73 0.58 -14.50 -1.80
N LYS A 74 1.85 -14.72 -2.07
CA LYS A 74 2.47 -16.00 -1.80
C LYS A 74 2.79 -16.21 -0.33
N GLY A 75 2.65 -15.18 0.46
CA GLY A 75 2.96 -15.28 1.87
C GLY A 75 4.42 -15.07 2.20
N ASP A 76 5.23 -14.70 1.22
CA ASP A 76 6.64 -14.45 1.44
C ASP A 76 6.82 -13.14 2.15
N SER A 77 7.71 -13.08 3.10
CA SER A 77 8.02 -11.83 3.68
C SER A 77 8.97 -11.10 2.78
N PHE A 78 8.73 -9.85 2.61
CA PHE A 78 9.60 -9.04 1.80
C PHE A 78 10.87 -8.80 2.59
N ARG A 79 11.98 -9.04 2.01
CA ARG A 79 13.20 -8.85 2.74
C ARG A 79 14.17 -7.92 2.15
#